data_bfa1c46c80529923217318854264d864
#
_entry.id   bfa1c46c80529923217318854264d864
#
_cell.length_a   1.000
_cell.length_b   1.000
_cell.length_c   1.000
_cell.angle_alpha   90.00
_cell.angle_beta   90.00
_cell.angle_gamma   90.00
#
_symmetry.space_group_name_H-M   'P 1'
#
loop_
_entity.id
_entity.type
_entity.pdbx_description
1 polymer ?
#
loop_
_entity_poly.entity_id
_entity_poly.type
_entity_poly.pdbx_seq_one_letter_code
_entity_poly.pdbx_strand_id
1 'polypeptide(L)'
;MTDDADAADGFDAHAIDDPASLPFAAFAATIDHTVLGPETTLADVERVLDEAEEDGMNACIPPCYVAEAVEYAPDVTIATVVGFPHGHHTPAAKRAEAEDAWRAGADELDLVINVGRLKAGDDDAVRGEIAEVVAAVPLPVKVIVETALLTDEEKRRACAAARDADAAIVKTSTGFADGGATVADVELMSEYLPVKASGGVGSYEEAIAMLEAGAVRIGASSGVAIVDGHPDA
;
A
#
# COMPACT_ATOMS: atom_id res chain seq x y z
N MET A 1 -30.53 17.84 2.77
CA MET A 1 -30.21 16.43 3.00
C MET A 1 -29.88 15.86 1.64
N THR A 2 -28.66 16.00 1.23
CA THR A 2 -28.11 15.40 0.01
C THR A 2 -27.16 14.30 0.48
N ASP A 3 -27.42 13.09 0.02
CA ASP A 3 -26.61 11.90 0.29
C ASP A 3 -25.19 12.11 -0.26
N ASP A 4 -24.23 12.35 0.64
CA ASP A 4 -22.79 12.32 0.36
C ASP A 4 -22.27 10.90 0.72
N ALA A 5 -22.68 9.89 -0.03
CA ALA A 5 -22.27 8.51 0.14
C ALA A 5 -21.56 7.95 -1.12
N ASP A 6 -20.77 8.77 -1.83
CA ASP A 6 -20.17 8.37 -3.12
C ASP A 6 -18.69 8.81 -3.25
N ALA A 7 -17.90 8.75 -2.16
CA ALA A 7 -16.48 9.07 -2.20
C ALA A 7 -15.56 7.81 -2.25
N ALA A 8 -16.12 6.60 -2.37
CA ALA A 8 -15.34 5.35 -2.43
C ALA A 8 -15.19 4.77 -3.85
N ASP A 9 -15.67 5.44 -4.89
CA ASP A 9 -15.83 4.89 -6.25
C ASP A 9 -14.57 4.97 -7.14
N GLY A 10 -13.39 5.33 -6.61
CA GLY A 10 -12.14 5.42 -7.38
C GLY A 10 -11.12 4.31 -7.12
N PHE A 11 -11.31 3.48 -6.09
CA PHE A 11 -10.34 2.46 -5.74
C PHE A 11 -10.72 1.12 -6.39
N ASP A 12 -10.11 0.83 -7.58
CA ASP A 12 -10.32 -0.45 -8.27
C ASP A 12 -9.41 -1.54 -7.66
N ALA A 13 -10.00 -2.38 -6.82
CA ALA A 13 -9.35 -3.51 -6.17
C ALA A 13 -9.79 -4.86 -6.75
N HIS A 14 -10.24 -4.88 -8.00
CA HIS A 14 -10.67 -6.11 -8.66
C HIS A 14 -9.47 -6.95 -9.09
N ALA A 15 -9.63 -8.28 -8.99
CA ALA A 15 -8.63 -9.22 -9.49
C ALA A 15 -8.41 -9.01 -11.00
N ILE A 16 -7.15 -9.04 -11.42
CA ILE A 16 -6.75 -8.87 -12.82
C ILE A 16 -6.71 -10.25 -13.47
N ASP A 17 -7.61 -10.49 -14.44
CA ASP A 17 -7.75 -11.82 -15.06
C ASP A 17 -6.54 -12.23 -15.91
N ASP A 18 -5.90 -11.29 -16.62
CA ASP A 18 -4.73 -11.55 -17.47
C ASP A 18 -3.73 -10.39 -17.35
N PRO A 19 -2.89 -10.40 -16.31
CA PRO A 19 -1.94 -9.30 -16.06
C PRO A 19 -0.97 -9.03 -17.22
N ALA A 20 -0.54 -10.08 -17.93
CA ALA A 20 0.42 -9.95 -19.03
C ALA A 20 -0.17 -9.30 -20.30
N SER A 21 -1.50 -9.22 -20.40
CA SER A 21 -2.22 -8.57 -21.50
C SER A 21 -2.73 -7.16 -21.19
N LEU A 22 -2.44 -6.64 -19.98
CA LEU A 22 -2.83 -5.28 -19.63
C LEU A 22 -2.21 -4.27 -20.61
N PRO A 23 -2.97 -3.28 -21.11
CA PRO A 23 -2.39 -2.13 -21.80
C PRO A 23 -1.43 -1.37 -20.87
N PHE A 24 -0.40 -0.71 -21.42
CA PHE A 24 0.61 0.02 -20.64
C PHE A 24 -0.01 0.90 -19.55
N ALA A 25 -0.95 1.76 -19.87
CA ALA A 25 -1.59 2.66 -18.89
C ALA A 25 -2.31 1.92 -17.75
N ALA A 26 -2.94 0.77 -18.04
CA ALA A 26 -3.59 -0.03 -17.02
C ALA A 26 -2.57 -0.77 -16.14
N PHE A 27 -1.46 -1.22 -16.70
CA PHE A 27 -0.34 -1.80 -15.95
C PHE A 27 0.33 -0.75 -15.05
N ALA A 28 0.69 0.41 -15.59
CA ALA A 28 1.32 1.50 -14.86
C ALA A 28 0.47 1.94 -13.65
N ALA A 29 -0.85 2.03 -13.82
CA ALA A 29 -1.79 2.36 -12.73
C ALA A 29 -1.81 1.31 -11.59
N THR A 30 -1.25 0.11 -11.78
CA THR A 30 -1.06 -0.85 -10.69
C THR A 30 0.18 -0.56 -9.83
N ILE A 31 1.07 0.32 -10.26
CA ILE A 31 2.36 0.59 -9.61
C ILE A 31 2.22 1.78 -8.65
N ASP A 32 2.58 1.60 -7.38
CA ASP A 32 2.82 2.68 -6.43
C ASP A 32 4.34 2.95 -6.41
N HIS A 33 4.79 3.94 -7.19
CA HIS A 33 6.19 4.36 -7.22
C HIS A 33 6.58 4.98 -5.88
N THR A 34 7.58 4.42 -5.18
CA THR A 34 7.74 4.58 -3.74
C THR A 34 9.08 5.22 -3.37
N VAL A 35 9.05 6.26 -2.53
CA VAL A 35 10.21 6.79 -1.83
C VAL A 35 9.90 7.00 -0.34
N LEU A 36 10.52 6.18 0.53
CA LEU A 36 10.22 6.17 1.98
C LEU A 36 11.49 6.07 2.84
N GLY A 37 12.66 6.25 2.24
CA GLY A 37 13.93 6.19 2.98
C GLY A 37 14.02 7.29 4.06
N PRO A 38 14.76 7.07 5.15
CA PRO A 38 14.87 8.04 6.25
C PRO A 38 15.62 9.34 5.84
N GLU A 39 16.29 9.31 4.70
CA GLU A 39 17.02 10.46 4.14
C GLU A 39 16.25 11.16 3.00
N THR A 40 14.99 10.74 2.73
CA THR A 40 14.15 11.30 1.67
C THR A 40 13.96 12.81 1.87
N THR A 41 14.28 13.56 0.84
CA THR A 41 14.08 15.01 0.76
C THR A 41 12.85 15.35 -0.10
N LEU A 42 12.40 16.63 -0.04
CA LEU A 42 11.33 17.09 -0.92
C LEU A 42 11.69 16.92 -2.41
N ALA A 43 12.96 17.16 -2.78
CA ALA A 43 13.42 16.97 -4.15
C ALA A 43 13.36 15.50 -4.62
N ASP A 44 13.52 14.53 -3.70
CA ASP A 44 13.32 13.11 -4.02
C ASP A 44 11.84 12.78 -4.21
N VAL A 45 10.96 13.45 -3.45
CA VAL A 45 9.50 13.32 -3.61
C VAL A 45 9.05 13.93 -4.94
N GLU A 46 9.47 15.17 -5.26
CA GLU A 46 9.16 15.82 -6.53
C GLU A 46 9.60 14.97 -7.74
N ARG A 47 10.79 14.37 -7.69
CA ARG A 47 11.27 13.46 -8.74
C ARG A 47 10.35 12.22 -8.89
N VAL A 48 9.93 11.60 -7.80
CA VAL A 48 9.02 10.45 -7.85
C VAL A 48 7.64 10.84 -8.39
N LEU A 49 7.18 12.06 -8.08
CA LEU A 49 5.93 12.58 -8.61
C LEU A 49 6.01 12.86 -10.12
N ASP A 50 7.12 13.47 -10.60
CA ASP A 50 7.36 13.67 -12.03
C ASP A 50 7.37 12.34 -12.79
N GLU A 51 8.09 11.33 -12.27
CA GLU A 51 8.16 9.99 -12.84
C GLU A 51 6.77 9.29 -12.82
N ALA A 52 6.00 9.46 -11.74
CA ALA A 52 4.67 8.88 -11.64
C ALA A 52 3.66 9.54 -12.61
N GLU A 53 3.73 10.87 -12.77
CA GLU A 53 2.87 11.60 -13.70
C GLU A 53 3.19 11.24 -15.16
N GLU A 54 4.49 11.14 -15.53
CA GLU A 54 4.93 10.80 -16.90
C GLU A 54 4.43 9.43 -17.33
N ASP A 55 4.52 8.42 -16.45
CA ASP A 55 4.20 7.02 -16.76
C ASP A 55 2.76 6.61 -16.40
N GLY A 56 2.04 7.46 -15.66
CA GLY A 56 0.68 7.15 -15.17
C GLY A 56 0.65 6.18 -13.97
N MET A 57 1.69 6.22 -13.15
CA MET A 57 1.78 5.48 -11.88
C MET A 57 1.14 6.26 -10.72
N ASN A 58 0.94 5.60 -9.58
CA ASN A 58 0.67 6.25 -8.30
C ASN A 58 1.99 6.52 -7.57
N ALA A 59 1.98 7.42 -6.58
CA ALA A 59 3.13 7.69 -5.72
C ALA A 59 2.88 7.25 -4.28
N CYS A 60 3.94 6.73 -3.60
CA CYS A 60 3.90 6.45 -2.17
C CYS A 60 5.07 7.17 -1.49
N ILE A 61 4.76 8.16 -0.64
CA ILE A 61 5.71 9.14 -0.11
C ILE A 61 5.62 9.27 1.42
N PRO A 62 6.63 9.88 2.09
CA PRO A 62 6.57 10.12 3.52
C PRO A 62 5.46 11.11 3.89
N PRO A 63 4.76 10.91 5.04
CA PRO A 63 3.60 11.71 5.42
C PRO A 63 3.90 13.20 5.61
N CYS A 64 5.13 13.56 5.95
CA CYS A 64 5.53 14.95 6.15
C CYS A 64 5.59 15.80 4.86
N TYR A 65 5.49 15.18 3.68
CA TYR A 65 5.54 15.86 2.37
C TYR A 65 4.20 15.80 1.61
N VAL A 66 3.15 15.23 2.18
CA VAL A 66 1.87 15.03 1.48
C VAL A 66 1.27 16.37 1.02
N ALA A 67 1.27 17.39 1.88
CA ALA A 67 0.68 18.68 1.52
C ALA A 67 1.39 19.34 0.33
N GLU A 68 2.73 19.31 0.32
CA GLU A 68 3.54 19.83 -0.79
C GLU A 68 3.36 19.01 -2.05
N ALA A 69 3.26 17.67 -1.92
CA ALA A 69 3.08 16.77 -3.04
C ALA A 69 1.74 16.95 -3.76
N VAL A 70 0.64 17.11 -3.01
CA VAL A 70 -0.70 17.40 -3.55
C VAL A 70 -0.74 18.74 -4.30
N GLU A 71 -0.01 19.74 -3.80
CA GLU A 71 0.10 21.04 -4.50
C GLU A 71 0.97 20.94 -5.76
N TYR A 72 2.02 20.10 -5.73
CA TYR A 72 2.98 19.94 -6.82
C TYR A 72 2.42 19.11 -7.98
N ALA A 73 1.79 17.97 -7.70
CA ALA A 73 1.27 17.02 -8.68
C ALA A 73 -0.18 16.60 -8.37
N PRO A 74 -1.16 17.49 -8.60
CA PRO A 74 -2.56 17.30 -8.17
C PRO A 74 -3.30 16.16 -8.89
N ASP A 75 -2.76 15.67 -10.00
CA ASP A 75 -3.36 14.60 -10.80
C ASP A 75 -2.75 13.22 -10.46
N VAL A 76 -1.71 13.14 -9.61
CA VAL A 76 -1.09 11.90 -9.15
C VAL A 76 -1.78 11.39 -7.89
N THR A 77 -2.24 10.14 -7.89
CA THR A 77 -2.75 9.49 -6.68
C THR A 77 -1.65 9.33 -5.63
N ILE A 78 -1.83 9.92 -4.46
CA ILE A 78 -0.84 9.94 -3.39
C ILE A 78 -1.23 9.00 -2.26
N ALA A 79 -0.46 7.91 -2.11
CA ALA A 79 -0.46 7.08 -0.92
C ALA A 79 0.59 7.56 0.08
N THR A 80 0.31 7.40 1.37
CA THR A 80 1.30 7.62 2.43
C THR A 80 1.20 6.58 3.53
N VAL A 81 2.12 6.61 4.48
CA VAL A 81 2.30 5.55 5.48
C VAL A 81 1.90 5.98 6.88
N VAL A 82 1.43 5.02 7.69
CA VAL A 82 1.01 5.21 9.08
C VAL A 82 1.70 4.16 9.97
N GLY A 83 2.31 4.59 11.07
CA GLY A 83 3.04 3.70 12.00
C GLY A 83 4.31 3.10 11.42
N PHE A 84 4.83 3.67 10.36
CA PHE A 84 5.89 3.11 9.52
C PHE A 84 7.31 3.39 10.08
N PRO A 85 8.28 2.46 9.89
CA PRO A 85 8.09 1.13 9.29
C PRO A 85 7.75 0.01 10.29
N HIS A 86 7.82 0.24 11.60
CA HIS A 86 7.83 -0.81 12.63
C HIS A 86 6.46 -1.14 13.25
N GLY A 87 5.42 -0.34 13.00
CA GLY A 87 4.09 -0.56 13.56
C GLY A 87 3.98 -0.38 15.08
N HIS A 88 5.01 0.18 15.77
CA HIS A 88 5.09 0.24 17.22
C HIS A 88 4.40 1.45 17.86
N HIS A 89 3.85 2.37 17.04
CA HIS A 89 3.08 3.50 17.56
C HIS A 89 1.82 3.00 18.30
N THR A 90 1.36 3.78 19.25
CA THR A 90 0.08 3.48 19.91
C THR A 90 -1.07 3.62 18.93
N PRO A 91 -2.21 2.92 19.09
CA PRO A 91 -3.38 3.08 18.22
C PRO A 91 -3.80 4.55 18.08
N ALA A 92 -3.81 5.31 19.18
CA ALA A 92 -4.14 6.74 19.13
C ALA A 92 -3.14 7.58 18.30
N ALA A 93 -1.85 7.22 18.29
CA ALA A 93 -0.85 7.90 17.46
C ALA A 93 -1.05 7.55 15.98
N LYS A 94 -1.28 6.28 15.65
CA LYS A 94 -1.58 5.85 14.26
C LYS A 94 -2.85 6.50 13.73
N ARG A 95 -3.90 6.59 14.56
CA ARG A 95 -5.11 7.32 14.22
C ARG A 95 -4.82 8.79 13.93
N ALA A 96 -4.04 9.47 14.78
CA ALA A 96 -3.70 10.87 14.57
C ALA A 96 -2.87 11.09 13.31
N GLU A 97 -1.90 10.19 12.99
CA GLU A 97 -1.15 10.19 11.73
C GLU A 97 -2.08 10.05 10.52
N ALA A 98 -3.04 9.12 10.57
CA ALA A 98 -4.01 8.91 9.50
C ALA A 98 -4.89 10.15 9.26
N GLU A 99 -5.44 10.73 10.34
CA GLU A 99 -6.25 11.95 10.26
C GLU A 99 -5.46 13.14 9.72
N ASP A 100 -4.17 13.24 10.05
CA ASP A 100 -3.29 14.31 9.59
C ASP A 100 -2.95 14.15 8.10
N ALA A 101 -2.61 12.94 7.68
CA ALA A 101 -2.37 12.60 6.27
C ALA A 101 -3.59 12.86 5.38
N TRP A 102 -4.79 12.47 5.84
CA TRP A 102 -6.04 12.79 5.15
C TRP A 102 -6.26 14.29 5.00
N ARG A 103 -6.08 15.07 6.08
CA ARG A 103 -6.22 16.54 6.02
C ARG A 103 -5.17 17.20 5.13
N ALA A 104 -4.01 16.59 4.99
CA ALA A 104 -2.96 17.02 4.08
C ALA A 104 -3.28 16.72 2.61
N GLY A 105 -4.29 15.86 2.34
CA GLY A 105 -4.76 15.54 1.00
C GLY A 105 -4.27 14.21 0.44
N ALA A 106 -3.80 13.28 1.29
CA ALA A 106 -3.53 11.92 0.84
C ALA A 106 -4.80 11.23 0.31
N ASP A 107 -4.66 10.41 -0.72
CA ASP A 107 -5.74 9.62 -1.33
C ASP A 107 -5.86 8.23 -0.69
N GLU A 108 -4.74 7.63 -0.25
CA GLU A 108 -4.66 6.27 0.29
C GLU A 108 -3.67 6.18 1.45
N LEU A 109 -3.91 5.25 2.39
CA LEU A 109 -3.04 5.03 3.55
C LEU A 109 -2.50 3.61 3.60
N ASP A 110 -1.18 3.46 3.87
CA ASP A 110 -0.51 2.18 4.09
C ASP A 110 -0.15 2.06 5.59
N LEU A 111 -0.99 1.35 6.37
CA LEU A 111 -0.89 1.19 7.83
C LEU A 111 -0.05 -0.04 8.19
N VAL A 112 1.00 0.12 9.01
CA VAL A 112 1.76 -1.02 9.56
C VAL A 112 1.14 -1.53 10.86
N ILE A 113 0.84 -2.84 10.92
CA ILE A 113 0.33 -3.48 12.15
C ILE A 113 1.41 -3.58 13.23
N ASN A 114 0.99 -3.78 14.49
CA ASN A 114 1.91 -4.19 15.55
C ASN A 114 2.21 -5.69 15.46
N VAL A 115 3.26 -6.03 14.71
CA VAL A 115 3.72 -7.42 14.51
C VAL A 115 4.00 -8.14 15.83
N GLY A 116 4.53 -7.44 16.83
CA GLY A 116 4.82 -8.03 18.15
C GLY A 116 3.56 -8.51 18.87
N ARG A 117 2.46 -7.74 18.81
CA ARG A 117 1.17 -8.16 19.37
C ARG A 117 0.58 -9.34 18.62
N LEU A 118 0.64 -9.33 17.28
CA LEU A 118 0.21 -10.48 16.47
C LEU A 118 0.95 -11.75 16.87
N LYS A 119 2.29 -11.69 16.99
CA LYS A 119 3.13 -12.83 17.40
C LYS A 119 2.83 -13.32 18.82
N ALA A 120 2.39 -12.41 19.70
CA ALA A 120 1.94 -12.75 21.05
C ALA A 120 0.52 -13.36 21.10
N GLY A 121 -0.18 -13.45 19.97
CA GLY A 121 -1.55 -13.95 19.90
C GLY A 121 -2.63 -12.93 20.32
N ASP A 122 -2.27 -11.64 20.36
CA ASP A 122 -3.19 -10.55 20.73
C ASP A 122 -3.88 -10.00 19.47
N ASP A 123 -4.60 -10.88 18.75
CA ASP A 123 -5.24 -10.57 17.47
C ASP A 123 -6.34 -9.52 17.62
N ASP A 124 -7.04 -9.49 18.77
CA ASP A 124 -8.04 -8.47 19.06
C ASP A 124 -7.45 -7.06 19.15
N ALA A 125 -6.24 -6.92 19.68
CA ALA A 125 -5.56 -5.62 19.72
C ALA A 125 -5.10 -5.19 18.32
N VAL A 126 -4.64 -6.13 17.50
CA VAL A 126 -4.27 -5.85 16.09
C VAL A 126 -5.50 -5.44 15.28
N ARG A 127 -6.59 -6.19 15.38
CA ARG A 127 -7.87 -5.83 14.74
C ARG A 127 -8.38 -4.46 15.22
N GLY A 128 -8.29 -4.20 16.54
CA GLY A 128 -8.74 -2.95 17.14
C GLY A 128 -7.96 -1.73 16.64
N GLU A 129 -6.61 -1.82 16.52
CA GLU A 129 -5.81 -0.70 16.00
C GLU A 129 -6.09 -0.42 14.52
N ILE A 130 -6.34 -1.46 13.70
CA ILE A 130 -6.73 -1.30 12.29
C ILE A 130 -8.09 -0.60 12.21
N ALA A 131 -9.09 -1.11 12.95
CA ALA A 131 -10.44 -0.56 12.97
C ALA A 131 -10.47 0.92 13.43
N GLU A 132 -9.63 1.32 14.38
CA GLU A 132 -9.51 2.72 14.81
C GLU A 132 -9.02 3.63 13.66
N VAL A 133 -8.09 3.16 12.84
CA VAL A 133 -7.57 3.93 11.69
C VAL A 133 -8.61 3.96 10.56
N VAL A 134 -9.18 2.81 10.20
CA VAL A 134 -10.20 2.72 9.13
C VAL A 134 -11.40 3.61 9.45
N ALA A 135 -11.87 3.63 10.70
CA ALA A 135 -13.00 4.46 11.12
C ALA A 135 -12.67 5.97 11.20
N ALA A 136 -11.40 6.35 11.21
CA ALA A 136 -10.99 7.74 11.41
C ALA A 136 -10.97 8.57 10.12
N VAL A 137 -10.88 7.91 8.95
CA VAL A 137 -10.71 8.57 7.65
C VAL A 137 -11.61 7.94 6.58
N PRO A 138 -12.07 8.71 5.59
CA PRO A 138 -12.85 8.18 4.47
C PRO A 138 -11.97 7.66 3.31
N LEU A 139 -10.74 7.23 3.61
CA LEU A 139 -9.75 6.79 2.63
C LEU A 139 -9.60 5.27 2.65
N PRO A 140 -9.25 4.64 1.51
CA PRO A 140 -8.84 3.25 1.51
C PRO A 140 -7.59 3.05 2.38
N VAL A 141 -7.65 2.08 3.30
CA VAL A 141 -6.54 1.70 4.16
C VAL A 141 -5.98 0.36 3.71
N LYS A 142 -4.69 0.34 3.35
CA LYS A 142 -3.94 -0.88 3.04
C LYS A 142 -3.14 -1.28 4.28
N VAL A 143 -3.30 -2.52 4.73
CA VAL A 143 -2.70 -3.02 5.98
C VAL A 143 -1.43 -3.80 5.70
N ILE A 144 -0.27 -3.25 6.11
CA ILE A 144 1.03 -3.90 5.98
C ILE A 144 1.20 -4.92 7.10
N VAL A 145 1.31 -6.19 6.74
CA VAL A 145 1.45 -7.29 7.71
C VAL A 145 2.90 -7.69 7.97
N GLU A 146 3.85 -7.32 7.10
CA GLU A 146 5.29 -7.64 7.15
C GLU A 146 5.53 -9.15 7.08
N THR A 147 5.21 -9.75 5.95
CA THR A 147 5.18 -11.21 5.74
C THR A 147 6.48 -11.91 6.08
N ALA A 148 7.64 -11.27 5.84
CA ALA A 148 8.96 -11.83 6.12
C ALA A 148 9.20 -12.15 7.60
N LEU A 149 8.45 -11.55 8.52
CA LEU A 149 8.53 -11.77 9.96
C LEU A 149 7.54 -12.81 10.48
N LEU A 150 6.63 -13.31 9.62
CA LEU A 150 5.47 -14.11 10.00
C LEU A 150 5.53 -15.55 9.46
N THR A 151 5.03 -16.48 10.23
CA THR A 151 4.65 -17.81 9.75
C THR A 151 3.33 -17.71 8.96
N ASP A 152 3.02 -18.73 8.15
CA ASP A 152 1.78 -18.75 7.36
C ASP A 152 0.52 -18.67 8.24
N GLU A 153 0.53 -19.25 9.45
CA GLU A 153 -0.56 -19.13 10.42
C GLU A 153 -0.69 -17.68 10.92
N GLU A 154 0.41 -17.01 11.21
CA GLU A 154 0.42 -15.60 11.63
C GLU A 154 -0.04 -14.68 10.49
N LYS A 155 0.36 -14.95 9.22
CA LYS A 155 -0.13 -14.22 8.04
C LYS A 155 -1.65 -14.34 7.90
N ARG A 156 -2.20 -15.57 8.04
CA ARG A 156 -3.66 -15.79 8.01
C ARG A 156 -4.39 -15.01 9.10
N ARG A 157 -3.86 -14.99 10.33
CA ARG A 157 -4.44 -14.20 11.44
C ARG A 157 -4.39 -12.70 11.17
N ALA A 158 -3.26 -12.19 10.64
CA ALA A 158 -3.12 -10.79 10.27
C ALA A 158 -4.13 -10.38 9.18
N CYS A 159 -4.26 -11.18 8.13
CA CYS A 159 -5.22 -10.93 7.05
C CYS A 159 -6.67 -11.02 7.53
N ALA A 160 -6.99 -11.98 8.42
CA ALA A 160 -8.31 -12.07 9.04
C ALA A 160 -8.62 -10.83 9.88
N ALA A 161 -7.66 -10.36 10.69
CA ALA A 161 -7.81 -9.14 11.50
C ALA A 161 -8.03 -7.89 10.62
N ALA A 162 -7.31 -7.78 9.49
CA ALA A 162 -7.48 -6.68 8.54
C ALA A 162 -8.86 -6.71 7.87
N ARG A 163 -9.31 -7.89 7.40
CA ARG A 163 -10.64 -8.07 6.82
C ARG A 163 -11.75 -7.74 7.82
N ASP A 164 -11.64 -8.26 9.05
CA ASP A 164 -12.64 -8.08 10.11
C ASP A 164 -12.66 -6.64 10.68
N ALA A 165 -11.68 -5.82 10.29
CA ALA A 165 -11.58 -4.38 10.57
C ALA A 165 -11.94 -3.49 9.37
N ASP A 166 -12.54 -4.06 8.31
CA ASP A 166 -12.94 -3.37 7.08
C ASP A 166 -11.80 -2.64 6.34
N ALA A 167 -10.57 -3.20 6.41
CA ALA A 167 -9.47 -2.70 5.59
C ALA A 167 -9.73 -2.97 4.10
N ALA A 168 -9.30 -2.06 3.22
CA ALA A 168 -9.51 -2.18 1.78
C ALA A 168 -8.59 -3.24 1.13
N ILE A 169 -7.33 -3.29 1.57
CA ILE A 169 -6.25 -4.13 1.02
C ILE A 169 -5.35 -4.65 2.15
N VAL A 170 -4.73 -5.80 1.94
CA VAL A 170 -3.56 -6.24 2.72
C VAL A 170 -2.29 -6.05 1.89
N LYS A 171 -1.24 -5.52 2.51
CA LYS A 171 0.07 -5.29 1.88
C LYS A 171 1.13 -6.18 2.51
N THR A 172 2.00 -6.78 1.69
CA THR A 172 2.97 -7.76 2.18
C THR A 172 4.00 -7.17 3.11
N SER A 173 4.68 -6.09 2.71
CA SER A 173 5.91 -5.67 3.37
C SER A 173 6.12 -4.16 3.36
N THR A 174 6.93 -3.67 4.31
CA THR A 174 7.40 -2.27 4.34
C THR A 174 8.57 -2.02 3.38
N GLY A 175 9.35 -3.05 3.06
CA GLY A 175 10.64 -2.93 2.37
C GLY A 175 11.83 -2.62 3.30
N PHE A 176 11.61 -2.58 4.63
CA PHE A 176 12.64 -2.28 5.64
C PHE A 176 13.00 -3.49 6.52
N ALA A 177 12.34 -4.64 6.34
CA ALA A 177 12.73 -5.91 6.94
C ALA A 177 13.64 -6.71 5.99
N ASP A 178 14.30 -7.75 6.53
CA ASP A 178 15.08 -8.71 5.73
C ASP A 178 14.15 -9.64 4.95
N GLY A 179 13.62 -9.18 3.82
CA GLY A 179 12.71 -9.91 2.95
C GLY A 179 11.65 -9.00 2.33
N GLY A 180 10.82 -9.57 1.46
CA GLY A 180 9.80 -8.82 0.72
C GLY A 180 8.66 -9.72 0.25
N ALA A 181 7.93 -9.31 -0.76
CA ALA A 181 6.83 -10.07 -1.35
C ALA A 181 7.32 -11.38 -1.97
N THR A 182 6.54 -12.44 -1.77
CA THR A 182 6.70 -13.71 -2.49
C THR A 182 5.38 -14.11 -3.14
N VAL A 183 5.43 -14.84 -4.24
CA VAL A 183 4.23 -15.41 -4.91
C VAL A 183 3.37 -16.16 -3.90
N ALA A 184 3.98 -17.03 -3.07
CA ALA A 184 3.25 -17.81 -2.07
C ALA A 184 2.55 -16.95 -1.01
N ASP A 185 3.15 -15.81 -0.60
CA ASP A 185 2.52 -14.88 0.32
C ASP A 185 1.32 -14.18 -0.32
N VAL A 186 1.47 -13.75 -1.57
CA VAL A 186 0.37 -13.12 -2.32
C VAL A 186 -0.79 -14.09 -2.49
N GLU A 187 -0.54 -15.33 -2.92
CA GLU A 187 -1.55 -16.38 -3.05
C GLU A 187 -2.29 -16.63 -1.72
N LEU A 188 -1.56 -16.74 -0.61
CA LEU A 188 -2.16 -16.92 0.72
C LEU A 188 -3.03 -15.74 1.13
N MET A 189 -2.55 -14.51 0.92
CA MET A 189 -3.21 -13.29 1.38
C MET A 189 -4.44 -12.96 0.53
N SER A 190 -4.43 -13.29 -0.77
CA SER A 190 -5.54 -13.07 -1.70
C SER A 190 -6.80 -13.88 -1.35
N GLU A 191 -6.67 -14.93 -0.52
CA GLU A 191 -7.83 -15.66 0.05
C GLU A 191 -8.68 -14.77 1.00
N TYR A 192 -8.15 -13.64 1.47
CA TYR A 192 -8.78 -12.79 2.50
C TYR A 192 -9.25 -11.44 1.98
N LEU A 193 -8.37 -10.72 1.30
CA LEU A 193 -8.57 -9.37 0.75
C LEU A 193 -7.73 -9.20 -0.52
N PRO A 194 -8.00 -8.18 -1.36
CA PRO A 194 -7.08 -7.75 -2.40
C PRO A 194 -5.67 -7.51 -1.82
N VAL A 195 -4.64 -7.76 -2.62
CA VAL A 195 -3.24 -7.71 -2.13
C VAL A 195 -2.44 -6.64 -2.85
N LYS A 196 -1.67 -5.84 -2.09
CA LYS A 196 -0.54 -5.05 -2.61
C LYS A 196 0.76 -5.80 -2.32
N ALA A 197 1.44 -6.24 -3.36
CA ALA A 197 2.78 -6.84 -3.24
C ALA A 197 3.84 -5.75 -3.17
N SER A 198 4.71 -5.76 -2.15
CA SER A 198 5.76 -4.77 -1.98
C SER A 198 6.99 -5.34 -1.29
N GLY A 199 8.16 -4.71 -1.56
CA GLY A 199 9.46 -5.17 -1.10
C GLY A 199 10.07 -6.21 -2.03
N GLY A 200 11.17 -5.85 -2.70
CA GLY A 200 11.93 -6.73 -3.57
C GLY A 200 11.40 -6.92 -4.98
N VAL A 201 10.31 -6.27 -5.37
CA VAL A 201 9.82 -6.25 -6.76
C VAL A 201 10.58 -5.16 -7.52
N GLY A 202 11.34 -5.54 -8.54
CA GLY A 202 12.24 -4.62 -9.24
C GLY A 202 12.24 -4.72 -10.77
N SER A 203 11.47 -5.65 -11.35
CA SER A 203 11.32 -5.81 -12.80
C SER A 203 9.87 -6.05 -13.22
N TYR A 204 9.61 -5.89 -14.52
CA TYR A 204 8.31 -6.21 -15.12
C TYR A 204 7.89 -7.65 -14.86
N GLU A 205 8.80 -8.60 -15.07
CA GLU A 205 8.53 -10.02 -14.89
C GLU A 205 8.19 -10.37 -13.45
N GLU A 206 8.87 -9.73 -12.47
CA GLU A 206 8.55 -9.90 -11.07
C GLU A 206 7.20 -9.29 -10.72
N ALA A 207 6.87 -8.11 -11.26
CA ALA A 207 5.56 -7.49 -11.08
C ALA A 207 4.43 -8.35 -11.65
N ILE A 208 4.59 -8.85 -12.89
CA ILE A 208 3.62 -9.76 -13.51
C ILE A 208 3.43 -11.02 -12.65
N ALA A 209 4.50 -11.64 -12.15
CA ALA A 209 4.39 -12.81 -11.30
C ALA A 209 3.58 -12.55 -10.01
N MET A 210 3.69 -11.34 -9.42
CA MET A 210 2.86 -10.96 -8.27
C MET A 210 1.40 -10.73 -8.66
N LEU A 211 1.14 -10.08 -9.80
CA LEU A 211 -0.22 -9.87 -10.29
C LEU A 211 -0.90 -11.20 -10.66
N GLU A 212 -0.19 -12.12 -11.30
CA GLU A 212 -0.68 -13.47 -11.60
C GLU A 212 -0.99 -14.29 -10.33
N ALA A 213 -0.25 -14.03 -9.23
CA ALA A 213 -0.52 -14.63 -7.92
C ALA A 213 -1.75 -14.03 -7.21
N GLY A 214 -2.38 -13.00 -7.78
CA GLY A 214 -3.58 -12.35 -7.24
C GLY A 214 -3.34 -11.00 -6.58
N ALA A 215 -2.14 -10.38 -6.73
CA ALA A 215 -1.98 -8.99 -6.36
C ALA A 215 -2.76 -8.08 -7.32
N VAL A 216 -3.25 -6.95 -6.80
CA VAL A 216 -3.93 -5.89 -7.57
C VAL A 216 -3.10 -4.61 -7.63
N ARG A 217 -2.06 -4.52 -6.81
CA ARG A 217 -1.12 -3.39 -6.71
C ARG A 217 0.29 -3.86 -6.43
N ILE A 218 1.25 -3.11 -6.93
CA ILE A 218 2.69 -3.33 -6.70
C ILE A 218 3.28 -2.08 -6.05
N GLY A 219 3.99 -2.23 -4.95
CA GLY A 219 4.75 -1.14 -4.32
C GLY A 219 6.24 -1.32 -4.56
N ALA A 220 6.87 -0.40 -5.27
CA ALA A 220 8.30 -0.50 -5.62
C ALA A 220 8.99 0.86 -5.67
N SER A 221 10.26 0.92 -5.24
CA SER A 221 11.13 2.09 -5.45
C SER A 221 11.71 2.16 -6.86
N SER A 222 11.58 1.08 -7.64
CA SER A 222 12.02 0.96 -9.03
C SER A 222 10.84 0.99 -10.02
N GLY A 223 9.81 1.80 -9.73
CA GLY A 223 8.61 1.89 -10.57
C GLY A 223 8.91 2.11 -12.04
N VAL A 224 9.77 3.07 -12.38
CA VAL A 224 10.20 3.36 -13.76
C VAL A 224 10.80 2.12 -14.43
N ALA A 225 11.72 1.42 -13.77
CA ALA A 225 12.33 0.21 -14.36
C ALA A 225 11.32 -0.92 -14.58
N ILE A 226 10.25 -0.97 -13.76
CA ILE A 226 9.16 -1.94 -13.91
C ILE A 226 8.30 -1.60 -15.13
N VAL A 227 7.90 -0.34 -15.29
CA VAL A 227 7.05 0.08 -16.42
C VAL A 227 7.81 0.11 -17.73
N ASP A 228 9.10 0.46 -17.74
CA ASP A 228 10.00 0.37 -18.92
C ASP A 228 10.15 -1.06 -19.46
N GLY A 229 9.91 -2.07 -18.63
CA GLY A 229 9.91 -3.49 -19.03
C GLY A 229 8.65 -3.93 -19.75
N HIS A 230 7.60 -3.12 -19.79
CA HIS A 230 6.34 -3.46 -20.46
C HIS A 230 6.54 -3.52 -22.00
N PRO A 231 5.93 -4.51 -22.70
CA PRO A 231 6.13 -4.68 -24.15
C PRO A 231 5.77 -3.47 -25.03
N ASP A 232 4.89 -2.60 -24.51
CA ASP A 232 4.40 -1.40 -25.22
C ASP A 232 4.98 -0.08 -24.64
N ALA A 233 6.05 -0.16 -23.79
CA ALA A 233 6.73 1.00 -23.21
C ALA A 233 7.53 1.81 -24.24
#